data_3f49bc31844e9a4459ef72f92642e11f
#
_entry.id   3f49bc31844e9a4459ef72f92642e11f
#
_cell.length_a   1.000
_cell.length_b   1.000
_cell.length_c   1.000
_cell.angle_alpha   90.00
_cell.angle_beta   90.00
_cell.angle_gamma   90.00
#
_symmetry.space_group_name_H-M   'P 1'
#
loop_
_entity.id
_entity.type
_entity.pdbx_description
1 polymer ?
#
loop_
_entity_poly.entity_id
_entity_poly.type
_entity_poly.pdbx_seq_one_letter_code
_entity_poly.pdbx_strand_id
1 'polypeptide(L)'
;MLPEVKVSNFLAMSISQLGVPGGTIAYEVHEPVGTSAGSDVPSRPLVVCSPAMGDVRDVYAPLAQSLNEAGFRVVTADLRGHGDSSATFTTYGDEATAADLIALIEVLDAGPVILVGASMSGAAAVIAAGRRPDLVRGLVLVCPFLRGPQSRAQTLVQRTMLGAALMRPWGPAVWNSSSARLWPGLPDAQQRAARLTSLLRRPGRWRAFWATTRTDHRVVSPWLDKVDCPALVVMGQEDPDWKDPVAEAAWVASAVGGGGGEVVVVPGAGHAPMLERSDLVGPQVVDFARRMIAGNAEGRPAGER
;
A
#
# COMPACT_ATOMS: atom_id res chain seq x y z
N MET A 1 26.23 16.05 -34.82
CA MET A 1 26.47 16.51 -33.44
C MET A 1 25.18 16.24 -32.71
N LEU A 2 25.08 15.07 -32.06
CA LEU A 2 23.90 14.67 -31.30
C LEU A 2 24.03 15.25 -29.87
N PRO A 3 22.96 15.74 -29.22
CA PRO A 3 23.08 16.29 -27.90
C PRO A 3 23.31 15.15 -26.87
N GLU A 4 24.33 15.34 -26.02
CA GLU A 4 24.60 14.48 -24.87
C GLU A 4 23.40 14.48 -23.94
N VAL A 5 22.80 13.31 -23.78
CA VAL A 5 21.83 13.06 -22.71
C VAL A 5 22.60 13.05 -21.39
N LYS A 6 22.47 14.12 -20.59
CA LYS A 6 22.92 14.13 -19.19
C LYS A 6 22.19 13.06 -18.42
N VAL A 7 22.88 11.96 -18.13
CA VAL A 7 22.44 11.00 -17.14
C VAL A 7 22.47 11.70 -15.79
N SER A 8 21.31 12.08 -15.27
CA SER A 8 21.11 12.60 -13.92
C SER A 8 21.62 11.54 -12.93
N ASN A 9 22.53 11.92 -12.05
CA ASN A 9 22.99 11.10 -10.93
C ASN A 9 21.79 10.69 -10.08
N PHE A 10 21.27 9.49 -10.28
CA PHE A 10 20.46 8.80 -9.28
C PHE A 10 21.40 8.48 -8.10
N LEU A 11 21.33 9.29 -7.04
CA LEU A 11 21.85 8.90 -5.74
C LEU A 11 21.24 7.53 -5.43
N ALA A 12 22.09 6.53 -5.20
CA ALA A 12 21.64 5.19 -4.83
C ALA A 12 20.80 5.31 -3.56
N MET A 13 19.46 5.16 -3.71
CA MET A 13 18.54 5.18 -2.59
C MET A 13 18.86 3.98 -1.70
N SER A 14 19.23 4.22 -0.44
CA SER A 14 19.59 3.17 0.50
C SER A 14 18.31 2.53 1.06
N ILE A 15 18.22 1.20 0.94
CA ILE A 15 17.17 0.42 1.59
C ILE A 15 17.47 0.41 3.09
N SER A 16 16.53 0.92 3.89
CA SER A 16 16.57 0.88 5.35
C SER A 16 15.85 -0.35 5.89
N GLN A 17 16.18 -0.76 7.10
CA GLN A 17 15.59 -1.93 7.77
C GLN A 17 15.03 -1.53 9.14
N LEU A 18 13.73 -1.71 9.34
CA LEU A 18 13.07 -1.56 10.64
C LEU A 18 13.06 -2.91 11.37
N GLY A 19 13.65 -2.98 12.55
CA GLY A 19 13.51 -4.16 13.43
C GLY A 19 12.12 -4.23 14.04
N VAL A 20 11.42 -5.36 13.83
CA VAL A 20 10.11 -5.65 14.43
C VAL A 20 10.10 -7.07 14.99
N PRO A 21 9.17 -7.44 15.88
CA PRO A 21 9.10 -8.80 16.41
C PRO A 21 9.06 -9.86 15.32
N GLY A 22 10.09 -10.72 15.28
CA GLY A 22 10.23 -11.83 14.34
C GLY A 22 11.02 -11.55 13.07
N GLY A 23 11.50 -10.31 12.85
CA GLY A 23 12.33 -10.00 11.68
C GLY A 23 12.51 -8.50 11.42
N THR A 24 12.74 -8.16 10.16
CA THR A 24 12.89 -6.76 9.72
C THR A 24 11.95 -6.43 8.56
N ILE A 25 11.50 -5.18 8.51
CA ILE A 25 10.74 -4.59 7.40
C ILE A 25 11.67 -3.67 6.62
N ALA A 26 11.81 -3.96 5.33
CA ALA A 26 12.57 -3.11 4.42
C ALA A 26 11.74 -1.93 3.95
N TYR A 27 12.32 -0.75 3.91
CA TYR A 27 11.68 0.47 3.41
C TYR A 27 12.69 1.40 2.73
N GLU A 28 12.19 2.25 1.87
CA GLU A 28 12.95 3.32 1.22
C GLU A 28 12.32 4.67 1.53
N VAL A 29 13.18 5.68 1.72
CA VAL A 29 12.77 7.07 1.92
C VAL A 29 13.06 7.85 0.65
N HIS A 30 12.04 8.48 0.09
CA HIS A 30 12.09 9.32 -1.08
C HIS A 30 11.93 10.78 -0.63
N GLU A 31 13.03 11.54 -0.69
CA GLU A 31 13.02 12.95 -0.32
C GLU A 31 12.50 13.82 -1.48
N PRO A 32 11.81 14.93 -1.19
CA PRO A 32 11.33 15.85 -2.21
C PRO A 32 12.46 16.43 -3.07
N VAL A 33 12.16 16.69 -4.34
CA VAL A 33 13.10 17.26 -5.31
C VAL A 33 13.61 18.63 -4.82
N GLY A 34 14.93 18.85 -4.91
CA GLY A 34 15.56 20.15 -4.56
C GLY A 34 15.91 20.34 -3.08
N THR A 35 15.84 19.28 -2.26
CA THR A 35 16.26 19.34 -0.86
C THR A 35 17.61 18.69 -0.65
N SER A 36 18.56 19.42 -0.04
CA SER A 36 19.80 18.85 0.46
C SER A 36 19.53 18.07 1.75
N ALA A 37 20.18 16.91 1.90
CA ALA A 37 20.21 16.19 3.17
C ALA A 37 20.83 17.12 4.25
N GLY A 38 20.06 17.38 5.33
CA GLY A 38 20.54 18.24 6.43
C GLY A 38 19.90 19.62 6.53
N SER A 39 18.95 19.98 5.67
CA SER A 39 18.14 21.18 5.93
C SER A 39 17.20 20.89 7.11
N ASP A 40 17.27 21.71 8.18
CA ASP A 40 16.27 21.81 9.25
C ASP A 40 14.92 22.24 8.66
N VAL A 41 14.24 21.33 7.96
CA VAL A 41 12.90 21.59 7.44
C VAL A 41 11.93 21.07 8.49
N PRO A 42 11.13 21.96 9.12
CA PRO A 42 10.12 21.52 10.06
C PRO A 42 9.21 20.51 9.37
N SER A 43 9.07 19.34 10.01
CA SER A 43 8.20 18.20 9.70
C SER A 43 7.45 18.30 8.35
N ARG A 44 8.12 17.93 7.25
CA ARG A 44 7.43 17.79 5.97
C ARG A 44 6.40 16.68 6.09
N PRO A 45 5.21 16.88 5.57
CA PRO A 45 4.18 15.88 5.64
C PRO A 45 4.64 14.60 4.94
N LEU A 46 4.53 13.49 5.66
CA LEU A 46 5.00 12.18 5.26
C LEU A 46 3.84 11.36 4.69
N VAL A 47 4.10 10.72 3.55
CA VAL A 47 3.24 9.70 2.96
C VAL A 47 3.92 8.34 3.11
N VAL A 48 3.25 7.37 3.72
CA VAL A 48 3.74 6.00 3.89
C VAL A 48 2.93 5.06 3.02
N CYS A 49 3.61 4.29 2.17
CA CYS A 49 2.99 3.40 1.19
C CYS A 49 3.33 1.94 1.45
N SER A 50 2.32 1.06 1.45
CA SER A 50 2.46 -0.38 1.61
C SER A 50 1.75 -1.14 0.49
N PRO A 51 2.43 -2.10 -0.19
CA PRO A 51 1.94 -2.75 -1.40
C PRO A 51 0.93 -3.85 -1.12
N ALA A 52 0.35 -4.36 -2.19
CA ALA A 52 -0.49 -5.55 -2.18
C ALA A 52 0.31 -6.80 -1.84
N MET A 53 -0.37 -7.84 -1.39
CA MET A 53 0.18 -9.19 -1.23
C MET A 53 0.74 -9.71 -2.57
N GLY A 54 1.95 -10.24 -2.52
CA GLY A 54 2.64 -10.74 -3.72
C GLY A 54 3.38 -9.67 -4.52
N ASP A 55 3.24 -8.40 -4.15
CA ASP A 55 3.94 -7.25 -4.73
C ASP A 55 5.07 -6.74 -3.81
N VAL A 56 5.80 -5.74 -4.24
CA VAL A 56 6.89 -5.10 -3.52
C VAL A 56 6.78 -3.58 -3.63
N ARG A 57 7.50 -2.87 -2.76
CA ARG A 57 7.44 -1.40 -2.60
C ARG A 57 7.61 -0.58 -3.89
N ASP A 58 8.30 -1.13 -4.91
CA ASP A 58 8.53 -0.42 -6.19
C ASP A 58 7.26 -0.19 -7.02
N VAL A 59 6.14 -0.83 -6.68
CA VAL A 59 4.83 -0.56 -7.28
C VAL A 59 4.43 0.91 -7.12
N TYR A 60 4.96 1.57 -6.11
CA TYR A 60 4.69 2.97 -5.81
C TYR A 60 5.66 3.96 -6.46
N ALA A 61 6.66 3.51 -7.23
CA ALA A 61 7.68 4.42 -7.79
C ALA A 61 7.08 5.61 -8.57
N PRO A 62 6.08 5.44 -9.47
CA PRO A 62 5.48 6.57 -10.17
C PRO A 62 4.68 7.50 -9.25
N LEU A 63 3.95 6.96 -8.27
CA LEU A 63 3.22 7.75 -7.29
C LEU A 63 4.16 8.51 -6.36
N ALA A 64 5.24 7.86 -5.91
CA ALA A 64 6.28 8.51 -5.08
C ALA A 64 6.93 9.68 -5.82
N GLN A 65 7.19 9.53 -7.12
CA GLN A 65 7.69 10.63 -7.95
C GLN A 65 6.72 11.81 -7.95
N SER A 66 5.44 11.58 -8.24
CA SER A 66 4.41 12.64 -8.27
C SER A 66 4.29 13.37 -6.93
N LEU A 67 4.34 12.63 -5.83
CA LEU A 67 4.30 13.19 -4.48
C LEU A 67 5.56 13.97 -4.13
N ASN A 68 6.75 13.49 -4.50
CA ASN A 68 8.02 14.19 -4.27
C ASN A 68 8.09 15.50 -5.07
N GLU A 69 7.63 15.49 -6.32
CA GLU A 69 7.52 16.71 -7.15
C GLU A 69 6.56 17.73 -6.52
N ALA A 70 5.53 17.25 -5.81
CA ALA A 70 4.58 18.08 -5.06
C ALA A 70 5.08 18.53 -3.66
N GLY A 71 6.31 18.13 -3.27
CA GLY A 71 6.97 18.52 -2.02
C GLY A 71 6.74 17.61 -0.83
N PHE A 72 6.14 16.43 -1.01
CA PHE A 72 5.96 15.43 0.04
C PHE A 72 7.18 14.54 0.19
N ARG A 73 7.50 14.18 1.43
CA ARG A 73 8.39 13.08 1.73
C ARG A 73 7.61 11.77 1.63
N VAL A 74 8.14 10.77 0.94
CA VAL A 74 7.44 9.48 0.74
C VAL A 74 8.29 8.33 1.29
N VAL A 75 7.64 7.41 1.97
CA VAL A 75 8.25 6.14 2.41
C VAL A 75 7.48 4.99 1.79
N THR A 76 8.19 4.11 1.12
CA THR A 76 7.64 2.87 0.55
C THR A 76 8.21 1.67 1.29
N ALA A 77 7.36 0.76 1.78
CA ALA A 77 7.78 -0.39 2.57
C ALA A 77 7.39 -1.72 1.90
N ASP A 78 8.17 -2.77 2.14
CA ASP A 78 7.82 -4.13 1.75
C ASP A 78 7.07 -4.84 2.88
N LEU A 79 6.09 -5.66 2.52
CA LEU A 79 5.38 -6.53 3.47
C LEU A 79 6.31 -7.57 4.11
N ARG A 80 5.92 -8.11 5.25
CA ARG A 80 6.54 -9.31 5.86
C ARG A 80 6.71 -10.41 4.82
N GLY A 81 7.91 -10.93 4.66
CA GLY A 81 8.23 -12.01 3.74
C GLY A 81 8.26 -11.63 2.25
N HIS A 82 8.08 -10.35 1.91
CA HIS A 82 8.14 -9.86 0.54
C HIS A 82 9.37 -8.99 0.32
N GLY A 83 9.72 -8.76 -0.93
CA GLY A 83 10.80 -7.88 -1.36
C GLY A 83 12.11 -8.11 -0.59
N ASP A 84 12.58 -7.12 0.15
CA ASP A 84 13.80 -7.18 0.97
C ASP A 84 13.51 -7.28 2.48
N SER A 85 12.23 -7.35 2.88
CA SER A 85 11.84 -7.66 4.26
C SER A 85 12.19 -9.10 4.63
N SER A 86 12.38 -9.40 5.92
CA SER A 86 12.69 -10.76 6.41
C SER A 86 11.57 -11.75 6.07
N ALA A 87 11.95 -13.01 5.83
CA ALA A 87 11.02 -14.14 5.67
C ALA A 87 10.96 -15.06 6.90
N THR A 88 11.42 -14.57 8.06
CA THR A 88 11.52 -15.31 9.33
C THR A 88 10.24 -15.24 10.18
N PHE A 89 9.31 -14.40 9.81
CA PHE A 89 8.05 -14.20 10.55
C PHE A 89 7.22 -15.49 10.65
N THR A 90 6.43 -15.58 11.71
CA THR A 90 5.47 -16.67 11.95
C THR A 90 4.02 -16.19 11.85
N THR A 91 3.78 -14.87 11.89
CA THR A 91 2.46 -14.24 11.77
C THR A 91 2.42 -13.32 10.57
N TYR A 92 1.30 -13.35 9.83
CA TYR A 92 1.06 -12.61 8.60
C TYR A 92 -0.37 -12.07 8.58
N GLY A 93 -0.70 -11.24 7.59
CA GLY A 93 -2.04 -10.72 7.37
C GLY A 93 -2.23 -9.32 7.93
N ASP A 94 -3.50 -8.87 7.94
CA ASP A 94 -3.88 -7.47 8.15
C ASP A 94 -3.38 -6.90 9.47
N GLU A 95 -3.60 -7.62 10.59
CA GLU A 95 -3.20 -7.14 11.92
C GLU A 95 -1.69 -7.06 12.11
N ALA A 96 -0.96 -8.05 11.56
CA ALA A 96 0.50 -8.07 11.61
C ALA A 96 1.09 -6.94 10.76
N THR A 97 0.54 -6.70 9.56
CA THR A 97 0.94 -5.59 8.70
C THR A 97 0.59 -4.23 9.33
N ALA A 98 -0.58 -4.10 9.96
CA ALA A 98 -0.94 -2.88 10.69
C ALA A 98 0.05 -2.56 11.82
N ALA A 99 0.48 -3.58 12.57
CA ALA A 99 1.49 -3.40 13.62
C ALA A 99 2.85 -2.94 13.05
N ASP A 100 3.26 -3.47 11.89
CA ASP A 100 4.49 -3.04 11.22
C ASP A 100 4.40 -1.60 10.73
N LEU A 101 3.24 -1.20 10.17
CA LEU A 101 3.01 0.16 9.71
C LEU A 101 3.03 1.16 10.87
N ILE A 102 2.38 0.83 12.00
CA ILE A 102 2.42 1.66 13.21
C ILE A 102 3.88 1.82 13.68
N ALA A 103 4.63 0.72 13.81
CA ALA A 103 6.02 0.76 14.23
C ALA A 103 6.91 1.59 13.27
N LEU A 104 6.66 1.48 11.96
CA LEU A 104 7.37 2.28 10.97
C LEU A 104 7.09 3.77 11.13
N ILE A 105 5.82 4.16 11.29
CA ILE A 105 5.42 5.55 11.47
C ILE A 105 6.01 6.13 12.76
N GLU A 106 6.00 5.36 13.86
CA GLU A 106 6.59 5.77 15.14
C GLU A 106 8.11 6.01 15.03
N VAL A 107 8.84 5.13 14.35
CA VAL A 107 10.30 5.28 14.18
C VAL A 107 10.66 6.46 13.26
N LEU A 108 9.82 6.76 12.27
CA LEU A 108 10.02 7.89 11.37
C LEU A 108 9.77 9.24 12.03
N ASP A 109 9.05 9.28 13.15
CA ASP A 109 8.78 10.44 14.02
C ASP A 109 8.45 11.74 13.24
N ALA A 110 7.64 11.61 12.19
CA ALA A 110 7.32 12.71 11.27
C ALA A 110 5.94 13.34 11.56
N GLY A 111 5.36 13.03 12.72
CA GLY A 111 3.97 13.39 13.06
C GLY A 111 2.94 12.54 12.32
N PRO A 112 1.65 12.91 12.35
CA PRO A 112 0.61 12.16 11.65
C PRO A 112 0.87 12.10 10.15
N VAL A 113 0.78 10.88 9.56
CA VAL A 113 1.08 10.61 8.15
C VAL A 113 -0.18 10.48 7.30
N ILE A 114 -0.02 10.56 5.99
CA ILE A 114 -0.99 10.01 5.03
C ILE A 114 -0.56 8.58 4.76
N LEU A 115 -1.45 7.62 5.04
CA LEU A 115 -1.15 6.21 4.89
C LEU A 115 -1.83 5.66 3.63
N VAL A 116 -1.01 5.14 2.70
CA VAL A 116 -1.44 4.55 1.44
C VAL A 116 -1.32 3.04 1.52
N GLY A 117 -2.43 2.33 1.42
CA GLY A 117 -2.45 0.87 1.44
C GLY A 117 -3.14 0.28 0.23
N ALA A 118 -2.48 -0.67 -0.46
CA ALA A 118 -3.07 -1.40 -1.56
C ALA A 118 -3.57 -2.78 -1.14
N SER A 119 -4.77 -3.18 -1.58
CA SER A 119 -5.31 -4.52 -1.37
C SER A 119 -5.34 -4.90 0.13
N MET A 120 -4.66 -5.95 0.53
CA MET A 120 -4.48 -6.37 1.93
C MET A 120 -3.89 -5.23 2.80
N SER A 121 -2.96 -4.44 2.27
CA SER A 121 -2.41 -3.31 3.02
C SER A 121 -3.41 -2.18 3.22
N GLY A 122 -4.46 -2.07 2.40
CA GLY A 122 -5.61 -1.19 2.64
C GLY A 122 -6.35 -1.58 3.92
N ALA A 123 -6.57 -2.88 4.12
CA ALA A 123 -7.12 -3.41 5.37
C ALA A 123 -6.22 -3.11 6.58
N ALA A 124 -4.92 -3.33 6.43
CA ALA A 124 -3.94 -3.01 7.47
C ALA A 124 -3.90 -1.50 7.80
N ALA A 125 -4.03 -0.64 6.79
CA ALA A 125 -4.07 0.81 6.96
C ALA A 125 -5.31 1.26 7.75
N VAL A 126 -6.48 0.67 7.49
CA VAL A 126 -7.71 0.91 8.27
C VAL A 126 -7.51 0.49 9.73
N ILE A 127 -6.93 -0.69 9.97
CA ILE A 127 -6.64 -1.15 11.34
C ILE A 127 -5.64 -0.21 12.03
N ALA A 128 -4.59 0.23 11.33
CA ALA A 128 -3.59 1.14 11.89
C ALA A 128 -4.21 2.48 12.27
N ALA A 129 -5.02 3.08 11.39
CA ALA A 129 -5.73 4.33 11.65
C ALA A 129 -6.71 4.21 12.81
N GLY A 130 -7.48 3.11 12.88
CA GLY A 130 -8.41 2.89 13.99
C GLY A 130 -7.73 2.60 15.33
N ARG A 131 -6.52 2.01 15.33
CA ARG A 131 -5.73 1.74 16.55
C ARG A 131 -4.96 2.98 17.01
N ARG A 132 -4.48 3.79 16.08
CA ARG A 132 -3.61 4.94 16.34
C ARG A 132 -4.05 6.14 15.49
N PRO A 133 -5.22 6.73 15.80
CA PRO A 133 -5.73 7.90 15.09
C PRO A 133 -4.80 9.11 15.22
N ASP A 134 -3.97 9.15 16.26
CA ASP A 134 -2.92 10.15 16.47
C ASP A 134 -1.79 10.10 15.41
N LEU A 135 -1.57 8.94 14.77
CA LEU A 135 -0.52 8.73 13.78
C LEU A 135 -0.97 8.87 12.32
N VAL A 136 -2.28 8.85 12.05
CA VAL A 136 -2.81 8.84 10.68
C VAL A 136 -3.77 10.01 10.47
N ARG A 137 -3.41 10.93 9.57
CA ARG A 137 -4.23 12.10 9.22
C ARG A 137 -5.11 11.91 7.99
N GLY A 138 -4.85 10.89 7.20
CA GLY A 138 -5.62 10.57 6.01
C GLY A 138 -5.26 9.20 5.46
N LEU A 139 -6.23 8.52 4.86
CA LEU A 139 -6.07 7.22 4.23
C LEU A 139 -6.22 7.32 2.71
N VAL A 140 -5.34 6.64 1.97
CA VAL A 140 -5.53 6.35 0.56
C VAL A 140 -5.62 4.84 0.40
N LEU A 141 -6.80 4.35 0.06
CA LEU A 141 -7.13 2.93 -0.02
C LEU A 141 -7.19 2.52 -1.50
N VAL A 142 -6.18 1.78 -1.95
CA VAL A 142 -6.05 1.38 -3.35
C VAL A 142 -6.55 -0.05 -3.51
N CYS A 143 -7.64 -0.26 -4.25
CA CYS A 143 -8.26 -1.58 -4.46
C CYS A 143 -8.33 -2.42 -3.16
N PRO A 144 -8.85 -1.87 -2.03
CA PRO A 144 -8.66 -2.45 -0.70
C PRO A 144 -9.55 -3.66 -0.45
N PHE A 145 -9.05 -4.64 0.31
CA PHE A 145 -9.84 -5.78 0.80
C PHE A 145 -10.28 -5.55 2.26
N LEU A 146 -11.46 -4.94 2.47
CA LEU A 146 -11.98 -4.64 3.81
C LEU A 146 -13.02 -5.64 4.31
N ARG A 147 -13.39 -6.62 3.51
CA ARG A 147 -14.35 -7.67 3.88
C ARG A 147 -13.94 -9.02 3.30
N GLY A 148 -14.30 -10.07 3.99
CA GLY A 148 -14.09 -11.44 3.57
C GLY A 148 -15.39 -12.10 3.08
N PRO A 149 -15.32 -13.40 2.72
CA PRO A 149 -16.51 -14.18 2.37
C PRO A 149 -17.57 -14.15 3.45
N GLN A 150 -18.84 -14.10 3.03
CA GLN A 150 -20.01 -13.96 3.91
C GLN A 150 -20.24 -15.17 4.83
N SER A 151 -19.75 -16.37 4.46
CA SER A 151 -19.95 -17.57 5.26
C SER A 151 -18.65 -18.33 5.54
N ARG A 152 -18.65 -19.10 6.65
CA ARG A 152 -17.53 -20.00 6.99
C ARG A 152 -17.28 -21.05 5.90
N ALA A 153 -18.33 -21.54 5.26
CA ALA A 153 -18.21 -22.51 4.18
C ALA A 153 -17.50 -21.91 2.96
N GLN A 154 -17.90 -20.70 2.54
CA GLN A 154 -17.22 -19.98 1.45
C GLN A 154 -15.76 -19.71 1.78
N THR A 155 -15.45 -19.27 3.01
CA THR A 155 -14.07 -19.07 3.47
C THR A 155 -13.26 -20.36 3.37
N LEU A 156 -13.81 -21.50 3.81
CA LEU A 156 -13.12 -22.79 3.75
C LEU A 156 -12.87 -23.23 2.30
N VAL A 157 -13.87 -23.11 1.43
CA VAL A 157 -13.75 -23.45 0.02
C VAL A 157 -12.68 -22.58 -0.66
N GLN A 158 -12.74 -21.25 -0.47
CA GLN A 158 -11.78 -20.32 -1.05
C GLN A 158 -10.35 -20.62 -0.57
N ARG A 159 -10.15 -20.80 0.75
CA ARG A 159 -8.85 -21.13 1.33
C ARG A 159 -8.31 -22.47 0.82
N THR A 160 -9.17 -23.47 0.65
CA THR A 160 -8.76 -24.78 0.15
C THR A 160 -8.37 -24.70 -1.32
N MET A 161 -9.18 -24.04 -2.15
CA MET A 161 -8.90 -23.88 -3.58
C MET A 161 -7.62 -23.06 -3.81
N LEU A 162 -7.49 -21.93 -3.14
CA LEU A 162 -6.32 -21.05 -3.26
C LEU A 162 -5.07 -21.76 -2.69
N GLY A 163 -5.20 -22.45 -1.55
CA GLY A 163 -4.12 -23.22 -0.96
C GLY A 163 -3.63 -24.34 -1.87
N ALA A 164 -4.54 -25.08 -2.52
CA ALA A 164 -4.20 -26.09 -3.50
C ALA A 164 -3.56 -25.50 -4.76
N ALA A 165 -4.12 -24.41 -5.29
CA ALA A 165 -3.59 -23.72 -6.47
C ALA A 165 -2.16 -23.19 -6.26
N LEU A 166 -1.86 -22.69 -5.06
CA LEU A 166 -0.56 -22.11 -4.73
C LEU A 166 0.39 -23.08 -4.02
N MET A 167 0.05 -24.36 -3.91
CA MET A 167 0.92 -25.38 -3.30
C MET A 167 2.15 -25.65 -4.18
N ARG A 168 3.31 -25.94 -3.56
CA ARG A 168 4.49 -26.40 -4.29
C ARG A 168 4.29 -27.84 -4.77
N PRO A 169 4.85 -28.23 -5.92
CA PRO A 169 5.82 -27.45 -6.73
C PRO A 169 5.19 -26.49 -7.76
N TRP A 170 3.90 -26.60 -8.09
CA TRP A 170 3.25 -25.88 -9.18
C TRP A 170 2.83 -24.43 -8.85
N GLY A 171 2.62 -24.12 -7.56
CA GLY A 171 2.11 -22.82 -7.12
C GLY A 171 2.82 -21.61 -7.73
N PRO A 172 4.18 -21.57 -7.78
CA PRO A 172 4.88 -20.45 -8.42
C PRO A 172 4.59 -20.30 -9.92
N ALA A 173 4.33 -21.40 -10.63
CA ALA A 173 3.95 -21.34 -12.04
C ALA A 173 2.51 -20.84 -12.22
N VAL A 174 1.60 -21.32 -11.37
CA VAL A 174 0.20 -20.86 -11.34
C VAL A 174 0.14 -19.35 -11.04
N TRP A 175 0.87 -18.88 -10.01
CA TRP A 175 0.93 -17.47 -9.67
C TRP A 175 1.48 -16.63 -10.82
N ASN A 176 2.61 -17.04 -11.42
CA ASN A 176 3.21 -16.35 -12.55
C ASN A 176 2.25 -16.20 -13.74
N SER A 177 1.47 -17.22 -14.05
CA SER A 177 0.55 -17.20 -15.19
C SER A 177 -0.74 -16.42 -14.90
N SER A 178 -1.16 -16.33 -13.62
CA SER A 178 -2.41 -15.69 -13.23
C SER A 178 -2.24 -14.23 -12.82
N SER A 179 -1.13 -13.88 -12.16
CA SER A 179 -0.95 -12.54 -11.59
C SER A 179 -0.83 -11.42 -12.62
N ALA A 180 -0.36 -11.69 -13.84
CA ALA A 180 -0.35 -10.69 -14.92
C ALA A 180 -1.75 -10.13 -15.24
N ARG A 181 -2.82 -10.87 -14.97
CA ARG A 181 -4.20 -10.42 -15.17
C ARG A 181 -4.63 -9.34 -14.18
N LEU A 182 -3.88 -9.19 -13.08
CA LEU A 182 -4.13 -8.13 -12.10
C LEU A 182 -3.84 -6.73 -12.67
N TRP A 183 -3.04 -6.64 -13.73
CA TRP A 183 -2.56 -5.37 -14.28
C TRP A 183 -2.85 -5.24 -15.78
N PRO A 184 -4.14 -5.19 -16.19
CA PRO A 184 -4.54 -5.11 -17.61
C PRO A 184 -4.02 -3.83 -18.29
N GLY A 185 -3.77 -2.76 -17.54
CA GLY A 185 -3.23 -1.49 -18.06
C GLY A 185 -1.72 -1.49 -18.28
N LEU A 186 -0.98 -2.53 -17.84
CA LEU A 186 0.48 -2.59 -18.03
C LEU A 186 0.85 -3.35 -19.31
N PRO A 187 1.61 -2.73 -20.24
CA PRO A 187 2.10 -3.41 -21.44
C PRO A 187 3.02 -4.61 -21.14
N ASP A 188 3.76 -4.54 -20.02
CA ASP A 188 4.74 -5.52 -19.56
C ASP A 188 4.28 -6.36 -18.36
N ALA A 189 2.95 -6.48 -18.14
CA ALA A 189 2.36 -7.20 -17.00
C ALA A 189 2.94 -8.61 -16.80
N GLN A 190 3.18 -9.36 -17.90
CA GLN A 190 3.76 -10.70 -17.82
C GLN A 190 5.23 -10.67 -17.35
N GLN A 191 6.01 -9.69 -17.77
CA GLN A 191 7.39 -9.51 -17.31
C GLN A 191 7.43 -9.16 -15.82
N ARG A 192 6.52 -8.26 -15.38
CA ARG A 192 6.35 -7.94 -13.95
C ARG A 192 5.97 -9.18 -13.14
N ALA A 193 5.00 -9.98 -13.59
CA ALA A 193 4.59 -11.23 -12.94
C ALA A 193 5.77 -12.19 -12.79
N ALA A 194 6.57 -12.37 -13.84
CA ALA A 194 7.76 -13.22 -13.81
C ALA A 194 8.81 -12.72 -12.80
N ARG A 195 9.07 -11.42 -12.77
CA ARG A 195 9.98 -10.78 -11.82
C ARG A 195 9.51 -10.98 -10.36
N LEU A 196 8.24 -10.66 -10.05
CA LEU A 196 7.69 -10.84 -8.71
C LEU A 196 7.70 -12.30 -8.27
N THR A 197 7.35 -13.23 -9.18
CA THR A 197 7.44 -14.67 -8.92
C THR A 197 8.88 -15.10 -8.61
N SER A 198 9.88 -14.53 -9.27
CA SER A 198 11.29 -14.83 -9.00
C SER A 198 11.69 -14.37 -7.59
N LEU A 199 11.21 -13.22 -7.13
CA LEU A 199 11.42 -12.73 -5.76
C LEU A 199 10.78 -13.67 -4.74
N LEU A 200 9.54 -14.11 -4.99
CA LEU A 200 8.82 -15.04 -4.11
C LEU A 200 9.46 -16.44 -4.07
N ARG A 201 10.26 -16.84 -5.07
CA ARG A 201 11.02 -18.12 -5.07
C ARG A 201 12.25 -18.10 -4.18
N ARG A 202 12.75 -16.94 -3.73
CA ARG A 202 13.86 -16.83 -2.78
C ARG A 202 13.56 -17.62 -1.49
N PRO A 203 14.56 -18.09 -0.73
CA PRO A 203 14.37 -18.88 0.48
C PRO A 203 13.37 -18.27 1.47
N GLY A 204 12.41 -19.07 1.93
CA GLY A 204 11.38 -18.69 2.91
C GLY A 204 10.22 -17.85 2.36
N ARG A 205 10.39 -17.12 1.24
CA ARG A 205 9.40 -16.13 0.77
C ARG A 205 8.13 -16.76 0.22
N TRP A 206 8.22 -17.89 -0.47
CA TRP A 206 7.00 -18.59 -0.92
C TRP A 206 6.14 -19.06 0.25
N ARG A 207 6.76 -19.51 1.33
CA ARG A 207 6.04 -19.89 2.56
C ARG A 207 5.34 -18.68 3.18
N ALA A 208 6.04 -17.54 3.24
CA ALA A 208 5.50 -16.28 3.74
C ALA A 208 4.31 -15.80 2.88
N PHE A 209 4.48 -15.75 1.56
CA PHE A 209 3.42 -15.42 0.62
C PHE A 209 2.20 -16.33 0.78
N TRP A 210 2.42 -17.65 0.80
CA TRP A 210 1.33 -18.62 0.99
C TRP A 210 0.61 -18.44 2.35
N ALA A 211 1.34 -18.08 3.41
CA ALA A 211 0.72 -17.77 4.70
C ALA A 211 -0.11 -16.47 4.62
N THR A 212 0.37 -15.46 3.90
CA THR A 212 -0.33 -14.20 3.66
C THR A 212 -1.64 -14.40 2.89
N THR A 213 -1.68 -15.32 1.90
CA THR A 213 -2.93 -15.62 1.16
C THR A 213 -4.06 -16.20 2.02
N ARG A 214 -3.77 -16.55 3.26
CA ARG A 214 -4.74 -17.10 4.23
C ARG A 214 -5.33 -16.04 5.16
N THR A 215 -5.03 -14.79 4.92
CA THR A 215 -5.55 -13.65 5.67
C THR A 215 -7.08 -13.66 5.71
N ASP A 216 -7.63 -13.31 6.85
CA ASP A 216 -9.06 -13.16 7.06
C ASP A 216 -9.39 -11.68 7.23
N HIS A 217 -9.82 -11.04 6.16
CA HIS A 217 -10.11 -9.60 6.14
C HIS A 217 -11.31 -9.20 7.03
N ARG A 218 -12.05 -10.15 7.61
CA ARG A 218 -13.12 -9.85 8.57
C ARG A 218 -12.61 -9.21 9.87
N VAL A 219 -11.32 -9.35 10.17
CA VAL A 219 -10.67 -8.69 11.31
C VAL A 219 -10.66 -7.17 11.21
N VAL A 220 -10.92 -6.63 10.01
CA VAL A 220 -11.03 -5.18 9.77
C VAL A 220 -12.33 -4.59 10.32
N SER A 221 -13.43 -5.37 10.29
CA SER A 221 -14.78 -4.87 10.61
C SER A 221 -14.87 -4.04 11.90
N PRO A 222 -14.23 -4.41 13.03
CA PRO A 222 -14.31 -3.62 14.27
C PRO A 222 -13.59 -2.25 14.19
N TRP A 223 -12.83 -2.00 13.12
CA TRP A 223 -12.01 -0.80 12.96
C TRP A 223 -12.60 0.20 11.97
N LEU A 224 -13.54 -0.21 11.12
CA LEU A 224 -14.15 0.65 10.10
C LEU A 224 -14.74 1.91 10.74
N ASP A 225 -15.54 1.77 11.78
CA ASP A 225 -16.19 2.88 12.51
C ASP A 225 -15.24 3.68 13.42
N LYS A 226 -13.98 3.22 13.56
CA LYS A 226 -12.97 3.88 14.40
C LYS A 226 -11.99 4.74 13.61
N VAL A 227 -12.14 4.79 12.31
CA VAL A 227 -11.34 5.68 11.46
C VAL A 227 -11.91 7.09 11.52
N ASP A 228 -11.19 8.01 12.12
CA ASP A 228 -11.61 9.40 12.29
C ASP A 228 -11.04 10.35 11.21
N CYS A 229 -10.11 9.85 10.37
CA CYS A 229 -9.50 10.67 9.32
C CYS A 229 -10.21 10.49 7.98
N PRO A 230 -10.14 11.50 7.08
CA PRO A 230 -10.65 11.39 5.71
C PRO A 230 -10.01 10.24 4.94
N ALA A 231 -10.77 9.64 4.03
CA ALA A 231 -10.32 8.55 3.18
C ALA A 231 -10.56 8.84 1.69
N LEU A 232 -9.57 8.51 0.86
CA LEU A 232 -9.66 8.46 -0.59
C LEU A 232 -9.58 7.00 -1.05
N VAL A 233 -10.61 6.52 -1.72
CA VAL A 233 -10.66 5.18 -2.32
C VAL A 233 -10.28 5.30 -3.79
N VAL A 234 -9.21 4.60 -4.19
CA VAL A 234 -8.76 4.53 -5.58
C VAL A 234 -9.02 3.11 -6.09
N MET A 235 -9.86 2.95 -7.09
CA MET A 235 -10.27 1.64 -7.60
C MET A 235 -10.01 1.54 -9.10
N GLY A 236 -9.29 0.51 -9.53
CA GLY A 236 -9.19 0.20 -10.95
C GLY A 236 -10.53 -0.31 -11.49
N GLN A 237 -11.00 0.26 -12.59
CA GLN A 237 -12.29 -0.12 -13.18
C GLN A 237 -12.29 -1.56 -13.69
N GLU A 238 -11.13 -2.08 -14.07
CA GLU A 238 -10.94 -3.42 -14.62
C GLU A 238 -10.27 -4.38 -13.61
N ASP A 239 -10.37 -4.08 -12.31
CA ASP A 239 -9.80 -4.93 -11.27
C ASP A 239 -10.49 -6.31 -11.25
N PRO A 240 -9.76 -7.40 -11.61
CA PRO A 240 -10.35 -8.73 -11.76
C PRO A 240 -10.73 -9.39 -10.43
N ASP A 241 -10.30 -8.83 -9.30
CA ASP A 241 -10.63 -9.36 -7.97
C ASP A 241 -12.06 -9.03 -7.55
N TRP A 242 -12.70 -8.08 -8.26
CA TRP A 242 -14.06 -7.65 -7.98
C TRP A 242 -15.00 -7.91 -9.15
N LYS A 243 -16.20 -8.42 -8.85
CA LYS A 243 -17.25 -8.57 -9.85
C LYS A 243 -17.78 -7.20 -10.33
N ASP A 244 -17.83 -6.24 -9.42
CA ASP A 244 -18.21 -4.85 -9.67
C ASP A 244 -17.29 -3.94 -8.85
N PRO A 245 -16.14 -3.50 -9.42
CA PRO A 245 -15.19 -2.64 -8.74
C PRO A 245 -15.79 -1.29 -8.32
N VAL A 246 -16.71 -0.74 -9.11
CA VAL A 246 -17.35 0.55 -8.81
C VAL A 246 -18.25 0.44 -7.58
N ALA A 247 -19.05 -0.61 -7.50
CA ALA A 247 -19.90 -0.86 -6.34
C ALA A 247 -19.06 -1.16 -5.09
N GLU A 248 -17.92 -1.86 -5.23
CA GLU A 248 -17.00 -2.10 -4.12
C GLU A 248 -16.37 -0.79 -3.62
N ALA A 249 -15.90 0.08 -4.52
CA ALA A 249 -15.35 1.38 -4.14
C ALA A 249 -16.36 2.24 -3.36
N ALA A 250 -17.60 2.29 -3.84
CA ALA A 250 -18.69 3.01 -3.17
C ALA A 250 -18.99 2.43 -1.77
N TRP A 251 -18.99 1.10 -1.64
CA TRP A 251 -19.15 0.45 -0.34
C TRP A 251 -17.99 0.80 0.61
N VAL A 252 -16.74 0.70 0.17
CA VAL A 252 -15.57 1.06 0.97
C VAL A 252 -15.68 2.51 1.47
N ALA A 253 -15.98 3.46 0.58
CA ALA A 253 -16.11 4.87 0.93
C ALA A 253 -17.23 5.12 1.95
N SER A 254 -18.31 4.35 1.88
CA SER A 254 -19.42 4.43 2.84
C SER A 254 -19.10 3.81 4.20
N ALA A 255 -18.15 2.85 4.23
CA ALA A 255 -17.83 2.07 5.42
C ALA A 255 -16.69 2.65 6.26
N VAL A 256 -15.87 3.54 5.69
CA VAL A 256 -14.69 4.10 6.34
C VAL A 256 -14.87 5.60 6.61
N GLY A 257 -14.35 6.07 7.76
CA GLY A 257 -14.31 7.49 8.06
C GLY A 257 -15.68 8.15 8.24
N GLY A 258 -16.62 7.46 8.87
CA GLY A 258 -17.98 7.99 9.11
C GLY A 258 -18.84 8.11 7.84
N GLY A 259 -18.47 7.42 6.74
CA GLY A 259 -19.25 7.37 5.50
C GLY A 259 -18.96 8.52 4.52
N GLY A 260 -17.89 9.30 4.74
CA GLY A 260 -17.52 10.46 3.91
C GLY A 260 -16.31 10.23 2.98
N GLY A 261 -15.95 8.98 2.65
CA GLY A 261 -14.82 8.69 1.77
C GLY A 261 -15.04 9.18 0.34
N GLU A 262 -13.98 9.78 -0.24
CA GLU A 262 -13.95 10.14 -1.66
C GLU A 262 -13.65 8.90 -2.52
N VAL A 263 -14.18 8.83 -3.74
CA VAL A 263 -13.96 7.72 -4.67
C VAL A 263 -13.37 8.22 -5.98
N VAL A 264 -12.31 7.56 -6.42
CA VAL A 264 -11.71 7.70 -7.75
C VAL A 264 -11.71 6.34 -8.44
N VAL A 265 -12.52 6.18 -9.47
CA VAL A 265 -12.50 5.01 -10.35
C VAL A 265 -11.59 5.29 -11.53
N VAL A 266 -10.60 4.43 -11.75
CA VAL A 266 -9.53 4.63 -12.74
C VAL A 266 -9.79 3.76 -13.97
N PRO A 267 -10.19 4.35 -15.11
CA PRO A 267 -10.45 3.59 -16.32
C PRO A 267 -9.17 2.98 -16.90
N GLY A 268 -9.27 1.77 -17.44
CA GLY A 268 -8.16 1.05 -18.04
C GLY A 268 -7.09 0.56 -17.06
N ALA A 269 -7.41 0.54 -15.76
CA ALA A 269 -6.53 0.01 -14.73
C ALA A 269 -7.20 -1.15 -13.97
N GLY A 270 -6.38 -2.10 -13.54
CA GLY A 270 -6.76 -3.21 -12.68
C GLY A 270 -6.38 -2.97 -11.22
N HIS A 271 -5.66 -3.94 -10.64
CA HIS A 271 -5.40 -4.01 -9.19
C HIS A 271 -4.28 -3.08 -8.68
N ALA A 272 -3.49 -2.47 -9.58
CA ALA A 272 -2.44 -1.51 -9.21
C ALA A 272 -2.58 -0.18 -9.99
N PRO A 273 -3.69 0.55 -9.86
CA PRO A 273 -3.94 1.77 -10.63
C PRO A 273 -2.87 2.85 -10.43
N MET A 274 -2.19 2.89 -9.26
CA MET A 274 -1.07 3.80 -9.01
C MET A 274 0.17 3.51 -9.86
N LEU A 275 0.29 2.32 -10.43
CA LEU A 275 1.33 1.92 -11.37
C LEU A 275 0.82 1.95 -12.82
N GLU A 276 -0.38 1.40 -13.05
CA GLU A 276 -0.97 1.23 -14.39
C GLU A 276 -1.36 2.57 -15.03
N ARG A 277 -1.89 3.48 -14.22
CA ARG A 277 -2.39 4.80 -14.63
C ARG A 277 -1.96 5.87 -13.63
N SER A 278 -0.64 5.95 -13.39
CA SER A 278 -0.06 6.97 -12.50
C SER A 278 -0.38 8.39 -12.96
N ASP A 279 -0.57 8.59 -14.25
CA ASP A 279 -1.01 9.83 -14.87
C ASP A 279 -2.38 10.32 -14.32
N LEU A 280 -3.28 9.42 -13.99
CA LEU A 280 -4.59 9.72 -13.39
C LEU A 280 -4.56 9.71 -11.87
N VAL A 281 -3.84 8.76 -11.28
CA VAL A 281 -3.83 8.55 -9.81
C VAL A 281 -2.97 9.58 -9.09
N GLY A 282 -1.79 9.91 -9.65
CA GLY A 282 -0.85 10.85 -9.03
C GLY A 282 -1.48 12.19 -8.65
N PRO A 283 -2.13 12.92 -9.58
CA PRO A 283 -2.79 14.19 -9.28
C PRO A 283 -3.86 14.08 -8.18
N GLN A 284 -4.68 13.02 -8.18
CA GLN A 284 -5.74 12.82 -7.19
C GLN A 284 -5.19 12.60 -5.79
N VAL A 285 -4.14 11.79 -5.66
CA VAL A 285 -3.50 11.53 -4.37
C VAL A 285 -2.75 12.77 -3.87
N VAL A 286 -2.09 13.52 -4.75
CA VAL A 286 -1.43 14.79 -4.41
C VAL A 286 -2.44 15.81 -3.91
N ASP A 287 -3.58 15.97 -4.58
CA ASP A 287 -4.62 16.92 -4.16
C ASP A 287 -5.24 16.51 -2.82
N PHE A 288 -5.54 15.24 -2.64
CA PHE A 288 -5.98 14.71 -1.34
C PHE A 288 -4.95 15.01 -0.25
N ALA A 289 -3.68 14.71 -0.50
CA ALA A 289 -2.60 14.94 0.44
C ALA A 289 -2.45 16.41 0.83
N ARG A 290 -2.59 17.34 -0.12
CA ARG A 290 -2.57 18.79 0.13
C ARG A 290 -3.72 19.24 1.03
N ARG A 291 -4.92 18.72 0.82
CA ARG A 291 -6.08 19.03 1.69
C ARG A 291 -5.88 18.55 3.12
N MET A 292 -5.27 17.36 3.29
CA MET A 292 -4.97 16.81 4.62
C MET A 292 -3.98 17.67 5.42
N ILE A 293 -3.16 18.47 4.74
CA ILE A 293 -2.21 19.38 5.39
C ILE A 293 -2.86 20.74 5.67
N ALA A 294 -3.61 21.28 4.72
CA ALA A 294 -4.26 22.58 4.85
C ALA A 294 -5.31 22.61 5.98
N GLY A 295 -6.12 21.54 6.11
CA GLY A 295 -7.14 21.44 7.16
C GLY A 295 -6.59 21.45 8.60
N ASN A 296 -5.32 21.08 8.80
CA ASN A 296 -4.67 21.20 10.12
C ASN A 296 -4.16 22.61 10.43
N ALA A 297 -4.02 23.48 9.43
CA ALA A 297 -3.60 24.88 9.65
C ALA A 297 -4.76 25.74 10.20
N GLU A 298 -6.00 25.38 9.91
CA GLU A 298 -7.20 26.11 10.33
C GLU A 298 -7.82 25.62 11.66
N GLY A 299 -7.45 24.41 12.13
CA GLY A 299 -8.10 23.70 13.24
C GLY A 299 -7.41 23.79 14.62
N ARG A 300 -6.36 24.58 14.80
CA ARG A 300 -5.73 24.78 16.13
C ARG A 300 -6.05 26.18 16.65
N PRO A 301 -7.03 26.33 17.58
CA PRO A 301 -7.14 27.58 18.33
C PRO A 301 -5.86 27.78 19.16
N ALA A 302 -5.21 28.91 18.96
CA ALA A 302 -4.13 29.38 19.82
C ALA A 302 -4.73 29.72 21.20
N GLY A 303 -4.46 28.90 22.19
CA GLY A 303 -4.82 29.17 23.58
C GLY A 303 -5.05 27.87 24.37
N GLU A 304 -4.09 27.38 25.11
CA GLU A 304 -3.90 27.68 26.53
C GLU A 304 -2.57 27.07 26.98
N ARG A 305 -1.73 27.96 27.52
CA ARG A 305 -0.52 27.58 28.25
C ARG A 305 -0.85 27.44 29.72
#